data_7559b007a6f850cb97826a1aa0338b4a
#
_entry.id   7559b007a6f850cb97826a1aa0338b4a
#
_cell.length_a   1.000
_cell.length_b   1.000
_cell.length_c   1.000
_cell.angle_alpha   90.00
_cell.angle_beta   90.00
_cell.angle_gamma   90.00
#
_symmetry.space_group_name_H-M   'P 1'
#
loop_
_entity.id
_entity.type
_entity.pdbx_description
1 polymer ?
#
loop_
_entity_poly.entity_id
_entity_poly.type
_entity_poly.pdbx_seq_one_letter_code
_entity_poly.pdbx_strand_id
1 'polypeptide(L)'
;HAPVLRCQSATTDVWFLSRYDDVYQAIRNPKLFSSEVVSPPPLTFLTLFDAPGHTRLRKVAQPSFMPLALEPFIPEIERRAEALIDQMLANGGGDVVEDFAIPLSIATISTMIDVPNEDEEKMKFWSDETFSYFGRLARNAPGTGTDEQSAMAFFAYLKEAMERLHLSNSQSIGGHIARMWKEGLLSEKEAKELCAFVFIAGHDTTTILVANAFRMFAEQPQLVARIHDNLDDADRFVEEVARYRGTVQRVSRITTEATTVAGVEIPKGAVVRLLLSAANRDSRKFVNGETFDIDRDTSGHLGFGNGIHKCLGQPLAKLETLIATRLIARKVGDIRLDPARPIQYVRGNNLTNSGPEHLYVQMTARAD
;
A
#
# COMPACT_ATOMS: atom_id res chain seq x y z
N HIS A 1 -9.77 -18.07 20.78
CA HIS A 1 -9.52 -17.87 19.34
C HIS A 1 -8.52 -18.92 18.86
N ALA A 2 -8.85 -19.66 17.78
CA ALA A 2 -7.96 -20.66 17.20
C ALA A 2 -6.75 -19.95 16.56
N PRO A 3 -5.51 -20.40 16.80
CA PRO A 3 -4.31 -19.83 16.18
C PRO A 3 -4.27 -20.09 14.67
N VAL A 4 -4.79 -21.24 14.28
CA VAL A 4 -4.96 -21.66 12.88
C VAL A 4 -6.41 -22.03 12.69
N LEU A 5 -7.06 -21.42 11.68
CA LEU A 5 -8.44 -21.73 11.30
C LEU A 5 -8.44 -22.30 9.89
N ARG A 6 -9.01 -23.51 9.71
CA ARG A 6 -9.30 -24.06 8.41
C ARG A 6 -10.73 -23.70 8.02
N CYS A 7 -10.88 -23.02 6.89
CA CYS A 7 -12.18 -22.76 6.26
C CYS A 7 -12.33 -23.66 5.05
N GLN A 8 -13.37 -24.49 5.04
CA GLN A 8 -13.71 -25.32 3.90
C GLN A 8 -14.59 -24.55 2.94
N SER A 9 -14.23 -24.55 1.67
CA SER A 9 -15.07 -24.05 0.59
C SER A 9 -15.37 -25.19 -0.39
N ALA A 10 -16.33 -24.95 -1.27
CA ALA A 10 -16.71 -25.97 -2.29
C ALA A 10 -15.55 -26.34 -3.24
N THR A 11 -14.55 -25.46 -3.38
CA THR A 11 -13.47 -25.62 -4.37
C THR A 11 -12.08 -25.75 -3.75
N THR A 12 -11.83 -25.14 -2.58
CA THR A 12 -10.49 -25.11 -2.00
C THR A 12 -10.57 -24.82 -0.52
N ASP A 13 -9.85 -25.60 0.29
CA ASP A 13 -9.64 -25.31 1.69
C ASP A 13 -8.62 -24.18 1.85
N VAL A 14 -8.90 -23.27 2.79
CA VAL A 14 -8.02 -22.16 3.11
C VAL A 14 -7.70 -22.16 4.59
N TRP A 15 -6.43 -22.05 4.93
CA TRP A 15 -5.93 -21.94 6.31
C TRP A 15 -5.64 -20.46 6.62
N PHE A 16 -6.06 -20.01 7.80
CA PHE A 16 -5.82 -18.65 8.27
C PHE A 16 -4.90 -18.69 9.49
N LEU A 17 -3.79 -17.97 9.46
CA LEU A 17 -2.91 -17.74 10.59
C LEU A 17 -3.16 -16.35 11.16
N SER A 18 -3.38 -16.24 12.48
CA SER A 18 -3.77 -14.98 13.14
C SER A 18 -2.83 -14.54 14.26
N ARG A 19 -2.07 -15.46 14.89
CA ARG A 19 -1.12 -15.11 15.94
C ARG A 19 0.12 -14.46 15.36
N TYR A 20 0.66 -13.48 16.06
CA TYR A 20 1.84 -12.74 15.60
C TYR A 20 3.01 -13.67 15.25
N ASP A 21 3.42 -14.55 16.14
CA ASP A 21 4.59 -15.41 15.93
C ASP A 21 4.40 -16.35 14.75
N ASP A 22 3.21 -16.95 14.59
CA ASP A 22 2.91 -17.86 13.49
C ASP A 22 2.96 -17.11 12.14
N VAL A 23 2.35 -15.92 12.07
CA VAL A 23 2.37 -15.06 10.89
C VAL A 23 3.78 -14.57 10.59
N TYR A 24 4.52 -14.13 11.62
CA TYR A 24 5.88 -13.63 11.49
C TYR A 24 6.86 -14.70 10.97
N GLN A 25 6.75 -15.93 11.48
CA GLN A 25 7.57 -17.03 10.99
C GLN A 25 7.20 -17.43 9.56
N ALA A 26 5.91 -17.56 9.27
CA ALA A 26 5.44 -17.93 7.92
C ALA A 26 5.83 -16.92 6.86
N ILE A 27 5.67 -15.61 7.11
CA ILE A 27 6.00 -14.57 6.12
C ILE A 27 7.49 -14.47 5.82
N ARG A 28 8.35 -14.95 6.73
CA ARG A 28 9.82 -14.98 6.60
C ARG A 28 10.37 -16.28 6.05
N ASN A 29 9.52 -17.27 5.83
CA ASN A 29 9.92 -18.55 5.29
C ASN A 29 9.33 -18.82 3.89
N PRO A 30 9.81 -18.11 2.85
CA PRO A 30 9.28 -18.27 1.50
C PRO A 30 9.56 -19.67 0.90
N LYS A 31 10.51 -20.42 1.45
CA LYS A 31 10.76 -21.79 1.02
C LYS A 31 9.61 -22.73 1.35
N LEU A 32 8.98 -22.54 2.52
CA LEU A 32 7.84 -23.32 2.98
C LEU A 32 6.50 -22.68 2.61
N PHE A 33 6.42 -21.34 2.68
CA PHE A 33 5.23 -20.54 2.39
C PHE A 33 5.49 -19.65 1.17
N SER A 34 5.37 -20.25 -0.03
CA SER A 34 5.63 -19.61 -1.30
C SER A 34 4.62 -18.52 -1.62
N SER A 35 5.08 -17.45 -2.24
CA SER A 35 4.24 -16.36 -2.79
C SER A 35 3.63 -16.72 -4.15
N GLU A 36 4.11 -17.76 -4.81
CA GLU A 36 3.65 -18.22 -6.12
C GLU A 36 2.35 -19.03 -6.02
N VAL A 37 1.31 -18.39 -5.48
CA VAL A 37 -0.03 -19.00 -5.28
C VAL A 37 -0.67 -19.37 -6.62
N VAL A 38 -0.31 -18.65 -7.70
CA VAL A 38 -0.67 -18.96 -9.09
C VAL A 38 0.64 -19.18 -9.85
N SER A 39 0.78 -20.33 -10.46
CA SER A 39 2.00 -20.67 -11.21
C SER A 39 1.64 -21.18 -12.62
N PRO A 40 2.22 -20.58 -13.69
CA PRO A 40 3.11 -19.42 -13.66
C PRO A 40 2.36 -18.14 -13.25
N PRO A 41 3.02 -17.17 -12.62
CA PRO A 41 2.43 -15.87 -12.33
C PRO A 41 1.99 -15.18 -13.63
N PRO A 42 0.76 -14.63 -13.68
CA PRO A 42 0.25 -13.99 -14.90
C PRO A 42 1.00 -12.71 -15.27
N LEU A 43 1.71 -12.13 -14.31
CA LEU A 43 2.45 -10.87 -14.43
C LEU A 43 3.72 -10.84 -13.64
N THR A 44 4.61 -9.92 -14.02
CA THR A 44 5.88 -9.63 -13.35
C THR A 44 5.68 -8.71 -12.13
N PHE A 45 4.71 -9.02 -11.28
CA PHE A 45 4.52 -8.30 -10.02
C PHE A 45 5.39 -8.93 -8.93
N LEU A 46 6.23 -8.10 -8.28
CA LEU A 46 7.17 -8.55 -7.24
C LEU A 46 6.55 -9.46 -6.18
N THR A 47 5.28 -9.20 -5.83
CA THR A 47 4.56 -9.95 -4.80
C THR A 47 4.13 -11.35 -5.21
N LEU A 48 4.27 -11.71 -6.50
CA LEU A 48 3.86 -13.00 -7.06
C LEU A 48 5.05 -13.95 -7.30
N PHE A 49 6.28 -13.55 -6.96
CA PHE A 49 7.49 -14.34 -7.20
C PHE A 49 8.22 -14.66 -5.91
N ASP A 50 8.87 -15.82 -5.91
CA ASP A 50 9.90 -16.15 -4.93
C ASP A 50 11.31 -15.97 -5.54
N ALA A 51 12.36 -16.24 -4.75
CA ALA A 51 13.73 -16.24 -5.26
C ALA A 51 13.92 -17.41 -6.26
N PRO A 52 14.69 -17.23 -7.35
CA PRO A 52 15.55 -16.07 -7.65
C PRO A 52 14.85 -14.92 -8.39
N GLY A 53 13.67 -15.14 -8.96
CA GLY A 53 12.92 -14.15 -9.76
C GLY A 53 12.64 -12.88 -8.98
N HIS A 54 12.04 -13.01 -7.77
CA HIS A 54 11.81 -11.91 -6.86
C HIS A 54 13.07 -11.10 -6.57
N THR A 55 14.18 -11.78 -6.23
CA THR A 55 15.44 -11.12 -5.85
C THR A 55 15.99 -10.27 -6.99
N ARG A 56 15.93 -10.76 -8.23
CA ARG A 56 16.38 -10.02 -9.41
C ARG A 56 15.55 -8.76 -9.65
N LEU A 57 14.23 -8.89 -9.66
CA LEU A 57 13.34 -7.75 -9.90
C LEU A 57 13.42 -6.72 -8.77
N ARG A 58 13.47 -7.17 -7.50
CA ARG A 58 13.61 -6.29 -6.35
C ARG A 58 14.90 -5.50 -6.38
N LYS A 59 16.01 -6.12 -6.77
CA LYS A 59 17.32 -5.46 -6.89
C LYS A 59 17.28 -4.30 -7.89
N VAL A 60 16.47 -4.39 -8.94
CA VAL A 60 16.26 -3.31 -9.89
C VAL A 60 15.48 -2.15 -9.26
N ALA A 61 14.36 -2.44 -8.61
CA ALA A 61 13.47 -1.37 -8.13
C ALA A 61 13.92 -0.72 -6.80
N GLN A 62 14.59 -1.48 -5.92
CA GLN A 62 14.89 -1.05 -4.55
C GLN A 62 15.71 0.24 -4.42
N PRO A 63 16.74 0.52 -5.25
CA PRO A 63 17.54 1.74 -5.12
C PRO A 63 16.70 3.02 -5.18
N SER A 64 15.65 3.04 -6.00
CA SER A 64 14.79 4.20 -6.19
C SER A 64 13.86 4.51 -5.01
N PHE A 65 13.74 3.59 -4.05
CA PHE A 65 12.93 3.76 -2.83
C PHE A 65 13.77 3.97 -1.57
N MET A 66 15.08 4.10 -1.71
CA MET A 66 15.94 4.44 -0.58
C MET A 66 15.70 5.90 -0.16
N PRO A 67 15.79 6.25 1.14
CA PRO A 67 15.49 7.60 1.61
C PRO A 67 16.20 8.70 0.83
N LEU A 68 17.48 8.56 0.55
CA LEU A 68 18.27 9.53 -0.23
C LEU A 68 17.71 9.72 -1.67
N ALA A 69 17.15 8.68 -2.28
CA ALA A 69 16.56 8.76 -3.61
C ALA A 69 15.19 9.48 -3.60
N LEU A 70 14.55 9.59 -2.43
CA LEU A 70 13.27 10.26 -2.26
C LEU A 70 13.42 11.77 -1.97
N GLU A 71 14.58 12.21 -1.47
CA GLU A 71 14.80 13.61 -1.09
C GLU A 71 14.45 14.64 -2.19
N PRO A 72 14.78 14.42 -3.48
CA PRO A 72 14.45 15.38 -4.53
C PRO A 72 12.94 15.59 -4.73
N PHE A 73 12.09 14.64 -4.31
CA PHE A 73 10.65 14.70 -4.48
C PHE A 73 9.93 15.39 -3.30
N ILE A 74 10.59 15.50 -2.14
CA ILE A 74 9.98 16.04 -0.91
C ILE A 74 9.33 17.41 -1.13
N PRO A 75 10.02 18.42 -1.74
CA PRO A 75 9.43 19.75 -1.89
C PRO A 75 8.13 19.76 -2.70
N GLU A 76 8.02 18.91 -3.74
CA GLU A 76 6.82 18.83 -4.55
C GLU A 76 5.67 18.11 -3.79
N ILE A 77 5.99 17.05 -3.04
CA ILE A 77 5.01 16.35 -2.19
C ILE A 77 4.45 17.32 -1.13
N GLU A 78 5.33 18.07 -0.45
CA GLU A 78 4.93 19.07 0.55
C GLU A 78 4.05 20.17 -0.06
N ARG A 79 4.45 20.73 -1.19
CA ARG A 79 3.68 21.78 -1.88
C ARG A 79 2.28 21.30 -2.27
N ARG A 80 2.16 20.08 -2.80
CA ARG A 80 0.87 19.50 -3.19
C ARG A 80 0.01 19.19 -1.96
N ALA A 81 0.58 18.55 -0.96
CA ALA A 81 -0.14 18.24 0.28
C ALA A 81 -0.65 19.51 0.97
N GLU A 82 0.17 20.57 1.00
CA GLU A 82 -0.22 21.86 1.57
C GLU A 82 -1.40 22.49 0.82
N ALA A 83 -1.36 22.53 -0.51
CA ALA A 83 -2.45 23.06 -1.31
C ALA A 83 -3.78 22.30 -1.10
N LEU A 84 -3.71 20.97 -0.99
CA LEU A 84 -4.88 20.13 -0.74
C LEU A 84 -5.47 20.37 0.67
N ILE A 85 -4.62 20.49 1.70
CA ILE A 85 -5.08 20.84 3.06
C ILE A 85 -5.72 22.22 3.10
N ASP A 86 -5.12 23.21 2.44
CA ASP A 86 -5.67 24.59 2.39
C ASP A 86 -7.03 24.62 1.69
N GLN A 87 -7.19 23.86 0.62
CA GLN A 87 -8.50 23.72 -0.05
C GLN A 87 -9.54 23.05 0.87
N MET A 88 -9.20 21.98 1.56
CA MET A 88 -10.11 21.34 2.52
C MET A 88 -10.49 22.27 3.65
N LEU A 89 -9.54 23.04 4.20
CA LEU A 89 -9.81 24.04 5.24
C LEU A 89 -10.73 25.16 4.74
N ALA A 90 -10.53 25.66 3.52
CA ALA A 90 -11.39 26.67 2.90
C ALA A 90 -12.82 26.17 2.71
N ASN A 91 -13.02 24.89 2.48
CA ASN A 91 -14.32 24.23 2.32
C ASN A 91 -14.94 23.80 3.68
N GLY A 92 -14.22 23.98 4.80
CA GLY A 92 -14.69 23.53 6.13
C GLY A 92 -14.63 22.01 6.32
N GLY A 93 -13.88 21.31 5.51
CA GLY A 93 -13.73 19.85 5.45
C GLY A 93 -13.98 19.29 4.04
N GLY A 94 -14.31 18.00 3.97
CA GLY A 94 -14.56 17.31 2.70
C GLY A 94 -14.42 15.81 2.82
N ASP A 95 -14.31 15.14 1.67
CA ASP A 95 -13.98 13.72 1.60
C ASP A 95 -12.46 13.55 1.57
N VAL A 96 -11.87 13.09 2.66
CA VAL A 96 -10.42 12.88 2.78
C VAL A 96 -9.86 12.00 1.67
N VAL A 97 -10.65 11.02 1.21
CA VAL A 97 -10.17 10.08 0.17
C VAL A 97 -10.10 10.80 -1.17
N GLU A 98 -11.19 11.42 -1.60
CA GLU A 98 -11.28 12.06 -2.92
C GLU A 98 -10.58 13.41 -2.97
N ASP A 99 -10.66 14.23 -1.90
CA ASP A 99 -10.17 15.60 -1.88
C ASP A 99 -8.70 15.72 -1.46
N PHE A 100 -8.12 14.65 -0.85
CA PHE A 100 -6.73 14.69 -0.36
C PHE A 100 -5.92 13.45 -0.70
N ALA A 101 -6.34 12.24 -0.27
CA ALA A 101 -5.46 11.08 -0.27
C ALA A 101 -5.18 10.55 -1.68
N ILE A 102 -6.20 10.45 -2.54
CA ILE A 102 -6.04 10.06 -3.96
C ILE A 102 -5.20 11.10 -4.71
N PRO A 103 -5.54 12.41 -4.71
CA PRO A 103 -4.75 13.40 -5.41
C PRO A 103 -3.27 13.42 -4.99
N LEU A 104 -2.99 13.32 -3.68
CA LEU A 104 -1.61 13.32 -3.19
C LEU A 104 -0.85 12.10 -3.68
N SER A 105 -1.38 10.88 -3.47
CA SER A 105 -0.64 9.65 -3.79
C SER A 105 -0.49 9.43 -5.30
N ILE A 106 -1.49 9.81 -6.11
CA ILE A 106 -1.38 9.77 -7.58
C ILE A 106 -0.29 10.73 -8.05
N ALA A 107 -0.33 11.98 -7.59
CA ALA A 107 0.65 12.98 -7.98
C ALA A 107 2.08 12.58 -7.56
N THR A 108 2.23 12.02 -6.36
CA THR A 108 3.54 11.56 -5.86
C THR A 108 4.11 10.46 -6.74
N ILE A 109 3.34 9.38 -6.98
CA ILE A 109 3.85 8.27 -7.78
C ILE A 109 4.04 8.66 -9.25
N SER A 110 3.18 9.52 -9.81
CA SER A 110 3.33 10.06 -11.17
C SER A 110 4.63 10.84 -11.31
N THR A 111 4.93 11.71 -10.37
CA THR A 111 6.21 12.45 -10.33
C THR A 111 7.41 11.50 -10.25
N MET A 112 7.33 10.46 -9.42
CA MET A 112 8.42 9.49 -9.27
C MET A 112 8.67 8.62 -10.51
N ILE A 113 7.66 8.34 -11.32
CA ILE A 113 7.83 7.62 -12.59
C ILE A 113 7.95 8.58 -13.79
N ASP A 114 7.90 9.90 -13.55
CA ASP A 114 8.04 10.97 -14.55
C ASP A 114 6.90 10.93 -15.58
N VAL A 115 5.66 10.84 -15.09
CA VAL A 115 4.44 10.98 -15.85
C VAL A 115 3.98 12.43 -15.79
N PRO A 116 3.57 13.05 -16.93
CA PRO A 116 3.01 14.40 -16.95
C PRO A 116 1.74 14.53 -16.10
N ASN A 117 1.56 15.69 -15.45
CA ASN A 117 0.41 15.95 -14.58
C ASN A 117 -0.93 15.81 -15.30
N GLU A 118 -0.99 16.20 -16.58
CA GLU A 118 -2.18 16.08 -17.44
C GLU A 118 -2.62 14.64 -17.69
N ASP A 119 -1.75 13.66 -17.44
CA ASP A 119 -2.05 12.24 -17.59
C ASP A 119 -2.44 11.55 -16.25
N GLU A 120 -2.41 12.25 -15.10
CA GLU A 120 -2.64 11.65 -13.77
C GLU A 120 -4.00 10.96 -13.66
N GLU A 121 -5.10 11.59 -14.12
CA GLU A 121 -6.44 10.99 -14.09
C GLU A 121 -6.54 9.73 -14.96
N LYS A 122 -5.93 9.78 -16.12
CA LYS A 122 -5.88 8.68 -17.07
C LYS A 122 -5.07 7.52 -16.53
N MET A 123 -3.95 7.81 -15.85
CA MET A 123 -3.12 6.80 -15.17
C MET A 123 -3.89 6.13 -14.04
N LYS A 124 -4.63 6.91 -13.24
CA LYS A 124 -5.51 6.37 -12.20
C LYS A 124 -6.55 5.42 -12.79
N PHE A 125 -7.29 5.86 -13.80
CA PHE A 125 -8.29 5.04 -14.46
C PHE A 125 -7.70 3.71 -14.99
N TRP A 126 -6.60 3.75 -15.70
CA TRP A 126 -5.95 2.56 -16.21
C TRP A 126 -5.41 1.65 -15.10
N SER A 127 -4.94 2.21 -14.00
CA SER A 127 -4.49 1.48 -12.83
C SER A 127 -5.62 0.66 -12.21
N ASP A 128 -6.79 1.28 -11.99
CA ASP A 128 -7.97 0.66 -11.40
C ASP A 128 -8.48 -0.49 -12.30
N GLU A 129 -8.60 -0.24 -13.60
CA GLU A 129 -9.00 -1.24 -14.60
C GLU A 129 -7.99 -2.40 -14.68
N THR A 130 -6.70 -2.07 -14.65
CA THR A 130 -5.62 -3.07 -14.66
C THR A 130 -5.69 -3.96 -13.42
N PHE A 131 -5.93 -3.37 -12.25
CA PHE A 131 -6.09 -4.13 -11.01
C PHE A 131 -7.34 -5.05 -11.06
N SER A 132 -8.45 -4.56 -11.63
CA SER A 132 -9.66 -5.34 -11.87
C SER A 132 -9.41 -6.51 -12.81
N TYR A 133 -8.73 -6.26 -13.94
CA TYR A 133 -8.33 -7.28 -14.91
C TYR A 133 -7.54 -8.42 -14.25
N PHE A 134 -6.56 -8.09 -13.41
CA PHE A 134 -5.75 -9.09 -12.72
C PHE A 134 -6.51 -9.85 -11.64
N GLY A 135 -7.33 -9.15 -10.87
CA GLY A 135 -8.22 -9.80 -9.91
C GLY A 135 -9.15 -10.82 -10.59
N ARG A 136 -9.58 -10.52 -11.81
CA ARG A 136 -10.39 -11.42 -12.63
C ARG A 136 -9.58 -12.61 -13.14
N LEU A 137 -8.40 -12.39 -13.70
CA LEU A 137 -7.51 -13.48 -14.16
C LEU A 137 -7.18 -14.45 -13.02
N ALA A 138 -6.85 -13.93 -11.84
CA ALA A 138 -6.52 -14.75 -10.67
C ALA A 138 -7.70 -15.63 -10.19
N ARG A 139 -8.94 -15.27 -10.53
CA ARG A 139 -10.16 -16.03 -10.21
C ARG A 139 -10.68 -16.87 -11.37
N ASN A 140 -10.02 -16.82 -12.52
CA ASN A 140 -10.50 -17.42 -13.78
C ASN A 140 -11.96 -17.01 -14.11
N ALA A 141 -12.29 -15.74 -13.85
CA ALA A 141 -13.63 -15.21 -14.05
C ALA A 141 -13.77 -14.57 -15.45
N PRO A 142 -14.96 -14.63 -16.09
CA PRO A 142 -15.19 -13.98 -17.37
C PRO A 142 -15.06 -12.46 -17.23
N GLY A 143 -14.60 -11.78 -18.29
CA GLY A 143 -14.44 -10.34 -18.34
C GLY A 143 -15.42 -9.67 -19.28
N THR A 144 -15.56 -8.36 -19.12
CA THR A 144 -16.30 -7.48 -20.05
C THR A 144 -15.46 -7.12 -21.28
N GLY A 145 -14.13 -7.33 -21.22
CA GLY A 145 -13.16 -6.95 -22.24
C GLY A 145 -12.65 -5.50 -22.11
N THR A 146 -13.35 -4.64 -21.37
CA THR A 146 -12.92 -3.24 -21.15
C THR A 146 -11.72 -3.13 -20.25
N ASP A 147 -11.69 -3.91 -19.16
CA ASP A 147 -10.57 -4.00 -18.22
C ASP A 147 -9.28 -4.48 -18.89
N GLU A 148 -9.36 -5.46 -19.80
CA GLU A 148 -8.23 -5.93 -20.58
C GLU A 148 -7.72 -4.87 -21.56
N GLN A 149 -8.63 -4.21 -22.28
CA GLN A 149 -8.27 -3.12 -23.21
C GLN A 149 -7.57 -1.96 -22.48
N SER A 150 -8.08 -1.57 -21.32
CA SER A 150 -7.47 -0.53 -20.47
C SER A 150 -6.09 -0.94 -19.99
N ALA A 151 -5.89 -2.20 -19.54
CA ALA A 151 -4.59 -2.72 -19.14
C ALA A 151 -3.58 -2.70 -20.31
N MET A 152 -4.00 -3.08 -21.52
CA MET A 152 -3.14 -3.05 -22.70
C MET A 152 -2.77 -1.60 -23.10
N ALA A 153 -3.73 -0.66 -23.01
CA ALA A 153 -3.47 0.76 -23.24
C ALA A 153 -2.47 1.32 -22.21
N PHE A 154 -2.61 0.93 -20.94
CA PHE A 154 -1.68 1.31 -19.88
C PHE A 154 -0.26 0.83 -20.17
N PHE A 155 -0.08 -0.45 -20.53
CA PHE A 155 1.23 -0.98 -20.87
C PHE A 155 1.84 -0.34 -22.13
N ALA A 156 1.02 0.01 -23.12
CA ALA A 156 1.48 0.74 -24.31
C ALA A 156 2.00 2.12 -23.94
N TYR A 157 1.22 2.88 -23.15
CA TYR A 157 1.62 4.19 -22.63
C TYR A 157 2.93 4.14 -21.86
N LEU A 158 3.06 3.17 -20.93
CA LEU A 158 4.28 3.02 -20.11
C LEU A 158 5.50 2.68 -20.98
N LYS A 159 5.33 1.89 -22.04
CA LYS A 159 6.42 1.62 -22.99
C LYS A 159 6.92 2.91 -23.64
N GLU A 160 6.00 3.70 -24.21
CA GLU A 160 6.33 4.98 -24.85
C GLU A 160 6.97 5.96 -23.85
N ALA A 161 6.42 6.05 -22.64
CA ALA A 161 7.00 6.85 -21.57
C ALA A 161 8.44 6.43 -21.26
N MET A 162 8.70 5.14 -21.04
CA MET A 162 10.05 4.64 -20.75
C MET A 162 11.04 4.88 -21.91
N GLU A 163 10.61 4.84 -23.16
CA GLU A 163 11.46 5.19 -24.30
C GLU A 163 11.88 6.67 -24.26
N ARG A 164 10.94 7.59 -23.97
CA ARG A 164 11.24 9.02 -23.77
C ARG A 164 12.20 9.23 -22.58
N LEU A 165 11.95 8.56 -21.45
CA LEU A 165 12.75 8.68 -20.23
C LEU A 165 14.18 8.14 -20.40
N HIS A 166 14.36 7.10 -21.19
CA HIS A 166 15.69 6.62 -21.55
C HIS A 166 16.45 7.67 -22.38
N LEU A 167 15.82 8.24 -23.41
CA LEU A 167 16.44 9.25 -24.28
C LEU A 167 16.79 10.53 -23.51
N SER A 168 15.97 10.96 -22.55
CA SER A 168 16.22 12.13 -21.70
C SER A 168 17.19 11.87 -20.55
N ASN A 169 17.63 10.63 -20.35
CA ASN A 169 18.45 10.20 -19.19
C ASN A 169 17.82 10.56 -17.85
N SER A 170 16.50 10.43 -17.74
CA SER A 170 15.74 10.74 -16.53
C SER A 170 16.25 9.97 -15.31
N GLN A 171 16.35 10.64 -14.16
CA GLN A 171 16.75 10.04 -12.88
C GLN A 171 15.55 9.48 -12.09
N SER A 172 14.35 9.58 -12.64
CA SER A 172 13.14 8.99 -12.07
C SER A 172 13.21 7.47 -11.97
N ILE A 173 12.28 6.85 -11.22
CA ILE A 173 12.11 5.39 -11.19
C ILE A 173 11.82 4.87 -12.60
N GLY A 174 10.95 5.55 -13.35
CA GLY A 174 10.65 5.20 -14.74
C GLY A 174 11.88 5.19 -15.61
N GLY A 175 12.74 6.23 -15.50
CA GLY A 175 14.02 6.33 -16.21
C GLY A 175 15.01 5.22 -15.80
N HIS A 176 15.04 4.87 -14.51
CA HIS A 176 15.88 3.76 -14.04
C HIS A 176 15.42 2.41 -14.62
N ILE A 177 14.12 2.10 -14.58
CA ILE A 177 13.55 0.88 -15.19
C ILE A 177 13.83 0.86 -16.70
N ALA A 178 13.70 2.00 -17.37
CA ALA A 178 13.97 2.13 -18.80
C ALA A 178 15.44 1.81 -19.15
N ARG A 179 16.40 2.29 -18.36
CA ARG A 179 17.82 1.93 -18.51
C ARG A 179 18.05 0.43 -18.34
N MET A 180 17.50 -0.17 -17.28
CA MET A 180 17.63 -1.62 -17.04
C MET A 180 17.06 -2.46 -18.19
N TRP A 181 15.98 -1.99 -18.82
CA TRP A 181 15.45 -2.61 -20.03
C TRP A 181 16.41 -2.49 -21.21
N LYS A 182 16.89 -1.29 -21.50
CA LYS A 182 17.80 -1.06 -22.64
C LYS A 182 19.17 -1.74 -22.48
N GLU A 183 19.61 -1.95 -21.25
CA GLU A 183 20.83 -2.72 -20.91
C GLU A 183 20.59 -4.24 -20.93
N GLY A 184 19.37 -4.70 -21.20
CA GLY A 184 19.04 -6.14 -21.30
C GLY A 184 18.91 -6.85 -19.94
N LEU A 185 18.87 -6.11 -18.81
CA LEU A 185 18.65 -6.65 -17.47
C LEU A 185 17.17 -6.97 -17.19
N LEU A 186 16.28 -6.29 -17.93
CA LEU A 186 14.84 -6.56 -17.98
C LEU A 186 14.42 -6.76 -19.44
N SER A 187 13.48 -7.69 -19.68
CA SER A 187 12.75 -7.73 -20.94
C SER A 187 11.78 -6.54 -21.04
N GLU A 188 11.30 -6.21 -22.23
CA GLU A 188 10.27 -5.17 -22.42
C GLU A 188 9.02 -5.45 -21.58
N LYS A 189 8.59 -6.73 -21.54
CA LYS A 189 7.44 -7.15 -20.75
C LYS A 189 7.68 -6.87 -19.25
N GLU A 190 8.81 -7.31 -18.71
CA GLU A 190 9.14 -7.09 -17.30
C GLU A 190 9.23 -5.62 -16.93
N ALA A 191 9.80 -4.79 -17.80
CA ALA A 191 9.93 -3.36 -17.55
C ALA A 191 8.56 -2.67 -17.48
N LYS A 192 7.66 -2.94 -18.43
CA LYS A 192 6.30 -2.39 -18.46
C LYS A 192 5.51 -2.82 -17.24
N GLU A 193 5.51 -4.11 -16.94
CA GLU A 193 4.77 -4.68 -15.82
C GLU A 193 5.33 -4.24 -14.47
N LEU A 194 6.64 -4.08 -14.33
CA LEU A 194 7.27 -3.55 -13.12
C LEU A 194 6.92 -2.07 -12.91
N CYS A 195 6.92 -1.26 -13.99
CA CYS A 195 6.53 0.14 -13.92
C CYS A 195 5.04 0.28 -13.53
N ALA A 196 4.15 -0.50 -14.17
CA ALA A 196 2.74 -0.57 -13.81
C ALA A 196 2.54 -1.01 -12.36
N PHE A 197 3.26 -2.04 -11.92
CA PHE A 197 3.19 -2.51 -10.54
C PHE A 197 3.60 -1.43 -9.53
N VAL A 198 4.67 -0.68 -9.81
CA VAL A 198 5.12 0.43 -8.95
C VAL A 198 4.04 1.50 -8.85
N PHE A 199 3.42 1.86 -9.97
CA PHE A 199 2.33 2.84 -9.97
C PHE A 199 1.13 2.36 -9.16
N ILE A 200 0.58 1.18 -9.49
CA ILE A 200 -0.61 0.60 -8.84
C ILE A 200 -0.39 0.42 -7.33
N ALA A 201 0.74 -0.19 -6.96
CA ALA A 201 1.05 -0.45 -5.55
C ALA A 201 1.32 0.83 -4.75
N GLY A 202 1.85 1.88 -5.41
CA GLY A 202 2.25 3.12 -4.78
C GLY A 202 1.07 4.01 -4.41
N HIS A 203 0.04 4.12 -5.28
CA HIS A 203 -1.06 5.02 -4.98
C HIS A 203 -2.16 4.39 -4.11
N ASP A 204 -2.67 3.22 -4.45
CA ASP A 204 -3.85 2.62 -3.80
C ASP A 204 -3.62 2.36 -2.29
N THR A 205 -2.47 1.80 -1.96
CA THR A 205 -2.15 1.48 -0.55
C THR A 205 -1.84 2.72 0.28
N THR A 206 -1.18 3.71 -0.31
CA THR A 206 -0.83 4.97 0.37
C THR A 206 -2.07 5.83 0.60
N THR A 207 -2.99 5.91 -0.38
CA THR A 207 -4.30 6.53 -0.21
C THR A 207 -5.00 6.04 1.06
N ILE A 208 -5.06 4.73 1.25
CA ILE A 208 -5.70 4.14 2.44
C ILE A 208 -4.93 4.48 3.73
N LEU A 209 -3.59 4.46 3.71
CA LEU A 209 -2.79 4.77 4.89
C LEU A 209 -2.98 6.23 5.31
N VAL A 210 -2.94 7.15 4.37
CA VAL A 210 -3.19 8.59 4.60
C VAL A 210 -4.61 8.82 5.11
N ALA A 211 -5.62 8.22 4.47
CA ALA A 211 -7.01 8.33 4.94
C ALA A 211 -7.19 7.77 6.36
N ASN A 212 -6.50 6.68 6.70
CA ASN A 212 -6.51 6.15 8.07
C ASN A 212 -5.82 7.09 9.07
N ALA A 213 -4.79 7.84 8.67
CA ALA A 213 -4.18 8.87 9.52
C ALA A 213 -5.18 10.01 9.84
N PHE A 214 -5.87 10.54 8.81
CA PHE A 214 -6.94 11.52 9.02
C PHE A 214 -8.05 10.99 9.92
N ARG A 215 -8.45 9.73 9.73
CA ARG A 215 -9.43 9.08 10.57
C ARG A 215 -9.01 9.04 12.03
N MET A 216 -7.74 8.73 12.31
CA MET A 216 -7.24 8.72 13.69
C MET A 216 -7.29 10.12 14.34
N PHE A 217 -6.97 11.16 13.58
CA PHE A 217 -7.15 12.54 14.05
C PHE A 217 -8.63 12.87 14.30
N ALA A 218 -9.54 12.48 13.41
CA ALA A 218 -10.96 12.75 13.56
C ALA A 218 -11.62 11.95 14.69
N GLU A 219 -11.13 10.73 14.99
CA GLU A 219 -11.57 9.91 16.13
C GLU A 219 -10.92 10.38 17.46
N GLN A 220 -9.72 11.00 17.40
CA GLN A 220 -8.95 11.46 18.56
C GLN A 220 -8.37 12.86 18.33
N PRO A 221 -9.22 13.92 18.33
CA PRO A 221 -8.80 15.29 17.97
C PRO A 221 -7.66 15.85 18.83
N GLN A 222 -7.52 15.37 20.09
CA GLN A 222 -6.43 15.77 20.98
C GLN A 222 -5.02 15.46 20.41
N LEU A 223 -4.91 14.53 19.47
CA LEU A 223 -3.64 14.20 18.81
C LEU A 223 -3.13 15.34 17.93
N VAL A 224 -4.02 16.18 17.40
CA VAL A 224 -3.63 17.37 16.60
C VAL A 224 -2.80 18.33 17.46
N ALA A 225 -3.30 18.69 18.65
CA ALA A 225 -2.57 19.55 19.58
C ALA A 225 -1.26 18.89 20.06
N ARG A 226 -1.33 17.62 20.44
CA ARG A 226 -0.15 16.89 20.91
C ARG A 226 1.00 16.90 19.88
N ILE A 227 0.68 16.58 18.60
CA ILE A 227 1.70 16.55 17.54
C ILE A 227 2.15 17.98 17.16
N HIS A 228 1.25 18.98 17.28
CA HIS A 228 1.63 20.37 17.13
C HIS A 228 2.71 20.78 18.14
N ASP A 229 2.51 20.43 19.41
CA ASP A 229 3.42 20.78 20.51
C ASP A 229 4.75 19.99 20.43
N ASN A 230 4.72 18.80 19.85
CA ASN A 230 5.91 17.96 19.66
C ASN A 230 5.86 17.24 18.30
N LEU A 231 6.48 17.83 17.29
CA LEU A 231 6.49 17.26 15.92
C LEU A 231 7.21 15.92 15.79
N ASP A 232 8.01 15.50 16.77
CA ASP A 232 8.65 14.18 16.78
C ASP A 232 7.62 13.06 17.04
N ASP A 233 6.47 13.39 17.66
CA ASP A 233 5.36 12.46 17.82
C ASP A 233 4.67 12.10 16.48
N ALA A 234 4.90 12.88 15.41
CA ALA A 234 4.36 12.57 14.09
C ALA A 234 4.88 11.23 13.53
N ASP A 235 6.17 10.93 13.74
CA ASP A 235 6.77 9.66 13.31
C ASP A 235 6.16 8.47 14.08
N ARG A 236 5.98 8.61 15.40
CA ARG A 236 5.32 7.59 16.24
C ARG A 236 3.86 7.39 15.83
N PHE A 237 3.16 8.48 15.54
CA PHE A 237 1.79 8.44 15.05
C PHE A 237 1.68 7.64 13.75
N VAL A 238 2.52 7.91 12.75
CA VAL A 238 2.50 7.20 11.47
C VAL A 238 2.78 5.70 11.63
N GLU A 239 3.76 5.32 12.47
CA GLU A 239 4.03 3.91 12.76
C GLU A 239 2.85 3.22 13.45
N GLU A 240 2.20 3.90 14.41
CA GLU A 240 1.05 3.33 15.09
C GLU A 240 -0.19 3.26 14.17
N VAL A 241 -0.38 4.21 13.26
CA VAL A 241 -1.42 4.11 12.20
C VAL A 241 -1.16 2.87 11.35
N ALA A 242 0.08 2.67 10.90
CA ALA A 242 0.45 1.52 10.07
C ALA A 242 0.28 0.18 10.82
N ARG A 243 0.51 0.14 12.14
CA ARG A 243 0.23 -1.04 12.95
C ARG A 243 -1.27 -1.25 13.15
N TYR A 244 -1.97 -0.23 13.63
CA TYR A 244 -3.35 -0.35 14.12
C TYR A 244 -4.38 -0.39 12.99
N ARG A 245 -4.16 0.42 11.95
CA ARG A 245 -5.02 0.52 10.75
C ARG A 245 -4.22 0.33 9.46
N GLY A 246 -3.27 -0.61 9.46
CA GLY A 246 -2.50 -0.91 8.25
C GLY A 246 -3.39 -1.27 7.07
N THR A 247 -2.99 -0.86 5.88
CA THR A 247 -3.77 -1.02 4.65
C THR A 247 -3.98 -2.49 4.27
N VAL A 248 -2.88 -3.27 4.25
CA VAL A 248 -2.92 -4.68 3.84
C VAL A 248 -3.31 -5.55 5.01
N GLN A 249 -4.51 -6.12 4.96
CA GLN A 249 -5.07 -6.93 6.05
C GLN A 249 -4.48 -8.34 6.08
N ARG A 250 -4.15 -8.87 4.90
CA ARG A 250 -3.65 -10.24 4.76
C ARG A 250 -2.83 -10.42 3.50
N VAL A 251 -1.95 -11.39 3.52
CA VAL A 251 -1.25 -11.88 2.34
C VAL A 251 -1.46 -13.38 2.16
N SER A 252 -1.39 -13.86 0.93
CA SER A 252 -1.58 -15.26 0.58
C SER A 252 -0.25 -15.96 0.42
N ARG A 253 -0.21 -17.24 0.78
CA ARG A 253 0.91 -18.15 0.53
C ARG A 253 0.37 -19.51 0.11
N ILE A 254 1.23 -20.31 -0.50
CA ILE A 254 0.98 -21.73 -0.75
C ILE A 254 2.08 -22.55 -0.08
N THR A 255 1.71 -23.63 0.60
CA THR A 255 2.69 -24.52 1.23
C THR A 255 3.40 -25.38 0.19
N THR A 256 4.73 -25.39 0.19
CA THR A 256 5.56 -26.20 -0.72
C THR A 256 5.69 -27.65 -0.28
N GLU A 257 5.47 -27.91 1.01
CA GLU A 257 5.45 -29.23 1.65
C GLU A 257 4.46 -29.24 2.81
N ALA A 258 4.12 -30.42 3.35
CA ALA A 258 3.28 -30.52 4.52
C ALA A 258 4.01 -29.96 5.74
N THR A 259 3.29 -29.22 6.59
CA THR A 259 3.88 -28.57 7.76
C THR A 259 2.88 -28.51 8.92
N THR A 260 3.39 -28.24 10.11
CA THR A 260 2.57 -28.06 11.32
C THR A 260 2.76 -26.66 11.88
N VAL A 261 1.66 -25.92 12.07
CA VAL A 261 1.66 -24.59 12.70
C VAL A 261 0.75 -24.62 13.91
N ALA A 262 1.28 -24.23 15.06
CA ALA A 262 0.56 -24.22 16.34
C ALA A 262 -0.19 -25.55 16.63
N GLY A 263 0.41 -26.70 16.26
CA GLY A 263 -0.17 -28.04 16.47
C GLY A 263 -1.21 -28.46 15.41
N VAL A 264 -1.46 -27.63 14.39
CA VAL A 264 -2.39 -27.96 13.30
C VAL A 264 -1.60 -28.33 12.05
N GLU A 265 -1.89 -29.51 11.49
CA GLU A 265 -1.28 -29.96 10.23
C GLU A 265 -1.87 -29.20 9.04
N ILE A 266 -1.00 -28.70 8.19
CA ILE A 266 -1.33 -28.01 6.92
C ILE A 266 -0.68 -28.82 5.79
N PRO A 267 -1.46 -29.37 4.85
CA PRO A 267 -0.91 -30.21 3.78
C PRO A 267 -0.10 -29.38 2.77
N LYS A 268 0.73 -30.06 1.97
CA LYS A 268 1.37 -29.48 0.80
C LYS A 268 0.33 -28.95 -0.17
N GLY A 269 0.59 -27.81 -0.81
CA GLY A 269 -0.30 -27.16 -1.77
C GLY A 269 -1.48 -26.42 -1.13
N ALA A 270 -1.49 -26.30 0.20
CA ALA A 270 -2.54 -25.57 0.90
C ALA A 270 -2.41 -24.06 0.72
N VAL A 271 -3.54 -23.39 0.47
CA VAL A 271 -3.60 -21.92 0.49
C VAL A 271 -3.65 -21.44 1.94
N VAL A 272 -2.67 -20.64 2.34
CA VAL A 272 -2.55 -20.07 3.68
C VAL A 272 -2.70 -18.54 3.61
N ARG A 273 -3.60 -17.99 4.41
CA ARG A 273 -3.81 -16.55 4.57
C ARG A 273 -3.15 -16.09 5.86
N LEU A 274 -2.13 -15.26 5.74
CA LEU A 274 -1.44 -14.64 6.87
C LEU A 274 -2.17 -13.34 7.22
N LEU A 275 -2.86 -13.30 8.36
CA LEU A 275 -3.67 -12.17 8.80
C LEU A 275 -2.80 -11.12 9.49
N LEU A 276 -2.25 -10.16 8.72
CA LEU A 276 -1.32 -9.14 9.22
C LEU A 276 -1.98 -8.22 10.24
N SER A 277 -3.23 -7.81 9.99
CA SER A 277 -3.97 -6.94 10.91
C SER A 277 -4.29 -7.62 12.23
N ALA A 278 -4.61 -8.91 12.22
CA ALA A 278 -4.81 -9.67 13.45
C ALA A 278 -3.49 -9.84 14.23
N ALA A 279 -2.40 -10.15 13.54
CA ALA A 279 -1.07 -10.26 14.13
C ALA A 279 -0.61 -8.93 14.75
N ASN A 280 -0.88 -7.80 14.10
CA ASN A 280 -0.56 -6.47 14.62
C ASN A 280 -1.35 -6.08 15.87
N ARG A 281 -2.43 -6.79 16.18
CA ARG A 281 -3.26 -6.60 17.39
C ARG A 281 -3.12 -7.70 18.42
N ASP A 282 -2.26 -8.67 18.17
CA ASP A 282 -2.01 -9.78 19.09
C ASP A 282 -1.42 -9.26 20.41
N SER A 283 -2.16 -9.39 21.51
CA SER A 283 -1.77 -8.90 22.83
C SER A 283 -0.53 -9.60 23.41
N ARG A 284 -0.12 -10.73 22.85
CA ARG A 284 1.14 -11.40 23.19
C ARG A 284 2.36 -10.64 22.69
N LYS A 285 2.22 -9.88 21.61
CA LYS A 285 3.27 -9.04 21.06
C LYS A 285 3.06 -7.56 21.41
N PHE A 286 1.83 -7.07 21.31
CA PHE A 286 1.49 -5.67 21.53
C PHE A 286 0.49 -5.56 22.68
N VAL A 287 0.99 -5.23 23.88
CA VAL A 287 0.13 -5.07 25.06
C VAL A 287 -1.00 -4.08 24.74
N ASN A 288 -2.26 -4.45 25.01
CA ASN A 288 -3.45 -3.67 24.60
C ASN A 288 -3.49 -3.38 23.10
N GLY A 289 -3.10 -4.34 22.25
CA GLY A 289 -2.95 -4.19 20.80
C GLY A 289 -4.21 -3.67 20.07
N GLU A 290 -5.39 -3.80 20.68
CA GLU A 290 -6.67 -3.31 20.19
C GLU A 290 -6.92 -1.80 20.43
N THR A 291 -6.01 -1.10 21.10
CA THR A 291 -6.06 0.36 21.28
C THR A 291 -5.04 1.06 20.41
N PHE A 292 -5.38 2.27 19.95
CA PHE A 292 -4.44 3.16 19.29
C PHE A 292 -3.67 3.95 20.36
N ASP A 293 -2.34 3.87 20.32
CA ASP A 293 -1.47 4.48 21.33
C ASP A 293 -0.12 4.84 20.70
N ILE A 294 0.14 6.12 20.51
CA ILE A 294 1.39 6.61 19.88
C ILE A 294 2.62 6.49 20.78
N ASP A 295 2.45 6.18 22.05
CA ASP A 295 3.55 5.93 23.00
C ASP A 295 3.97 4.45 23.02
N ARG A 296 3.24 3.61 22.28
CA ARG A 296 3.54 2.19 22.16
C ARG A 296 4.86 1.94 21.43
N ASP A 297 5.63 0.92 21.88
CA ASP A 297 6.65 0.31 21.04
C ASP A 297 5.99 -0.47 19.89
N THR A 298 6.05 0.09 18.69
CA THR A 298 5.53 -0.49 17.46
C THR A 298 6.52 -1.42 16.77
N SER A 299 7.71 -1.64 17.35
CA SER A 299 8.78 -2.43 16.74
C SER A 299 8.31 -3.81 16.33
N GLY A 300 8.57 -4.16 15.08
CA GLY A 300 8.20 -5.45 14.50
C GLY A 300 6.76 -5.55 14.02
N HIS A 301 5.98 -4.46 13.98
CA HIS A 301 4.65 -4.52 13.39
C HIS A 301 4.72 -4.97 11.92
N LEU A 302 3.66 -5.62 11.46
CA LEU A 302 3.57 -6.20 10.12
C LEU A 302 2.74 -5.35 9.15
N GLY A 303 2.52 -4.07 9.44
CA GLY A 303 1.75 -3.16 8.57
C GLY A 303 2.37 -2.98 7.17
N PHE A 304 3.70 -3.15 7.07
CA PHE A 304 4.45 -3.18 5.81
C PHE A 304 4.99 -4.57 5.47
N GLY A 305 4.41 -5.62 6.03
CA GLY A 305 4.90 -6.99 5.86
C GLY A 305 6.27 -7.25 6.49
N ASN A 306 6.90 -8.37 6.12
CA ASN A 306 8.24 -8.75 6.58
C ASN A 306 8.89 -9.73 5.56
N GLY A 307 10.16 -10.12 5.81
CA GLY A 307 10.91 -11.05 4.97
C GLY A 307 11.26 -10.45 3.61
N ILE A 308 11.39 -11.30 2.59
CA ILE A 308 11.79 -10.88 1.25
C ILE A 308 10.78 -9.93 0.60
N HIS A 309 9.50 -10.04 0.96
CA HIS A 309 8.40 -9.19 0.48
C HIS A 309 8.08 -8.00 1.39
N LYS A 310 8.97 -7.63 2.33
CA LYS A 310 8.78 -6.37 3.06
C LYS A 310 8.56 -5.24 2.08
N CYS A 311 7.55 -4.39 2.33
CA CYS A 311 7.12 -3.33 1.42
C CYS A 311 8.31 -2.52 0.90
N LEU A 312 8.43 -2.46 -0.42
CA LEU A 312 9.48 -1.70 -1.11
C LEU A 312 9.24 -0.20 -0.97
N GLY A 313 7.95 0.22 -1.09
CA GLY A 313 7.51 1.61 -0.98
C GLY A 313 7.31 2.10 0.46
N GLN A 314 7.68 1.32 1.50
CA GLN A 314 7.51 1.74 2.89
C GLN A 314 8.09 3.15 3.17
N PRO A 315 9.31 3.51 2.73
CA PRO A 315 9.86 4.84 2.97
C PRO A 315 9.00 5.95 2.37
N LEU A 316 8.49 5.74 1.15
CA LEU A 316 7.63 6.70 0.46
C LEU A 316 6.27 6.87 1.14
N ALA A 317 5.58 5.77 1.39
CA ALA A 317 4.26 5.79 2.04
C ALA A 317 4.30 6.44 3.43
N LYS A 318 5.38 6.19 4.19
CA LYS A 318 5.62 6.85 5.46
C LYS A 318 5.90 8.33 5.29
N LEU A 319 6.68 8.72 4.30
CA LEU A 319 7.01 10.12 4.00
C LEU A 319 5.74 10.91 3.66
N GLU A 320 4.90 10.43 2.76
CA GLU A 320 3.64 11.07 2.40
C GLU A 320 2.70 11.22 3.61
N THR A 321 2.55 10.14 4.38
CA THR A 321 1.70 10.16 5.59
C THR A 321 2.27 11.09 6.66
N LEU A 322 3.59 11.18 6.80
CA LEU A 322 4.27 12.06 7.74
C LEU A 322 4.10 13.54 7.37
N ILE A 323 4.25 13.86 6.08
CA ILE A 323 4.01 15.21 5.56
C ILE A 323 2.56 15.62 5.84
N ALA A 324 1.58 14.78 5.50
CA ALA A 324 0.16 15.04 5.79
C ALA A 324 -0.08 15.23 7.29
N THR A 325 0.50 14.37 8.14
CA THR A 325 0.39 14.44 9.60
C THR A 325 0.92 15.77 10.15
N ARG A 326 2.10 16.19 9.70
CA ARG A 326 2.72 17.44 10.13
C ARG A 326 1.94 18.67 9.66
N LEU A 327 1.38 18.65 8.45
CA LEU A 327 0.53 19.71 7.94
C LEU A 327 -0.76 19.84 8.72
N ILE A 328 -1.43 18.71 9.03
CA ILE A 328 -2.62 18.70 9.90
C ILE A 328 -2.26 19.33 11.25
N ALA A 329 -1.20 18.89 11.90
CA ALA A 329 -0.80 19.42 13.21
C ALA A 329 -0.51 20.91 13.18
N ARG A 330 0.05 21.46 12.09
CA ARG A 330 0.36 22.89 11.96
C ARG A 330 -0.86 23.75 11.62
N LYS A 331 -1.71 23.29 10.71
CA LYS A 331 -2.76 24.14 10.08
C LYS A 331 -4.16 23.91 10.61
N VAL A 332 -4.44 22.73 11.17
CA VAL A 332 -5.78 22.33 11.60
C VAL A 332 -5.96 22.61 13.09
N GLY A 333 -7.02 23.35 13.45
CA GLY A 333 -7.40 23.59 14.83
C GLY A 333 -8.32 22.50 15.39
N ASP A 334 -9.30 22.07 14.60
CA ASP A 334 -10.20 20.98 14.94
C ASP A 334 -10.49 20.13 13.71
N ILE A 335 -10.62 18.82 13.91
CA ILE A 335 -11.03 17.86 12.90
C ILE A 335 -11.92 16.81 13.50
N ARG A 336 -13.07 16.54 12.88
CA ARG A 336 -14.06 15.55 13.35
C ARG A 336 -14.66 14.80 12.19
N LEU A 337 -15.10 13.57 12.44
CA LEU A 337 -15.94 12.86 11.47
C LEU A 337 -17.25 13.62 11.24
N ASP A 338 -17.71 13.70 9.99
CA ASP A 338 -19.00 14.28 9.67
C ASP A 338 -20.13 13.33 10.14
N PRO A 339 -20.95 13.73 11.12
CA PRO A 339 -21.99 12.85 11.67
C PRO A 339 -23.12 12.55 10.67
N ALA A 340 -23.28 13.38 9.63
CA ALA A 340 -24.29 13.19 8.60
C ALA A 340 -23.86 12.21 7.50
N ARG A 341 -22.56 11.97 7.37
CA ARG A 341 -21.96 11.12 6.32
C ARG A 341 -21.05 10.06 6.95
N PRO A 342 -21.59 8.86 7.28
CA PRO A 342 -20.80 7.79 7.90
C PRO A 342 -19.69 7.31 6.97
N ILE A 343 -18.61 6.78 7.56
CA ILE A 343 -17.50 6.20 6.80
C ILE A 343 -18.03 5.08 5.90
N GLN A 344 -17.71 5.16 4.64
CA GLN A 344 -17.99 4.10 3.68
C GLN A 344 -16.71 3.28 3.44
N TYR A 345 -16.85 1.97 3.43
CA TYR A 345 -15.75 1.05 3.16
C TYR A 345 -15.94 0.39 1.82
N VAL A 346 -14.85 0.13 1.12
CA VAL A 346 -14.86 -0.58 -0.16
C VAL A 346 -15.72 -1.84 -0.05
N ARG A 347 -16.84 -1.85 -0.77
CA ARG A 347 -17.71 -3.00 -0.89
C ARG A 347 -17.24 -3.84 -2.07
N GLY A 348 -16.81 -5.03 -1.83
CA GLY A 348 -16.47 -5.95 -2.92
C GLY A 348 -15.32 -6.89 -2.62
N ASN A 349 -14.78 -7.46 -3.68
CA ASN A 349 -13.86 -8.59 -3.64
C ASN A 349 -12.42 -8.25 -3.20
N ASN A 350 -12.10 -7.01 -2.85
CA ASN A 350 -10.78 -6.65 -2.35
C ASN A 350 -10.67 -6.96 -0.85
N LEU A 351 -10.52 -8.24 -0.54
CA LEU A 351 -10.31 -8.71 0.82
C LEU A 351 -8.84 -8.58 1.29
N THR A 352 -7.97 -7.99 0.49
CA THR A 352 -6.55 -7.81 0.81
C THR A 352 -6.32 -6.47 1.48
N ASN A 353 -6.82 -5.39 0.89
CA ASN A 353 -6.73 -4.03 1.42
C ASN A 353 -8.03 -3.66 2.17
N SER A 354 -7.90 -2.86 3.21
CA SER A 354 -9.06 -2.35 3.96
C SER A 354 -8.81 -0.93 4.41
N GLY A 355 -9.74 -0.06 4.04
CA GLY A 355 -9.76 1.34 4.42
C GLY A 355 -11.05 2.01 3.98
N PRO A 356 -11.23 3.29 4.25
CA PRO A 356 -12.38 4.04 3.78
C PRO A 356 -12.33 4.18 2.26
N GLU A 357 -13.47 4.03 1.61
CA GLU A 357 -13.75 4.44 0.24
C GLU A 357 -14.15 5.92 0.23
N HIS A 358 -14.92 6.34 1.26
CA HIS A 358 -15.22 7.72 1.54
C HIS A 358 -15.07 8.00 3.04
N LEU A 359 -14.39 9.07 3.38
CA LEU A 359 -14.15 9.52 4.75
C LEU A 359 -14.42 11.03 4.85
N TYR A 360 -15.64 11.38 5.22
CA TYR A 360 -16.02 12.78 5.36
C TYR A 360 -15.63 13.34 6.72
N VAL A 361 -14.94 14.47 6.70
CA VAL A 361 -14.53 15.20 7.89
C VAL A 361 -14.99 16.66 7.82
N GLN A 362 -15.24 17.24 9.00
CA GLN A 362 -15.35 18.68 9.22
C GLN A 362 -14.02 19.18 9.78
N MET A 363 -13.52 20.28 9.26
CA MET A 363 -12.23 20.84 9.64
C MET A 363 -12.32 22.35 9.85
N THR A 364 -11.58 22.86 10.83
CA THR A 364 -11.36 24.31 11.01
C THR A 364 -9.87 24.61 11.03
N ALA A 365 -9.50 25.78 10.50
CA ALA A 365 -8.14 26.25 10.61
C ALA A 365 -7.73 26.48 12.07
N ARG A 366 -6.45 26.30 12.37
CA ARG A 366 -5.88 26.72 13.65
C ARG A 366 -5.92 28.24 13.72
N ALA A 367 -6.36 28.78 14.85
CA ALA A 367 -6.18 30.19 15.15
C ALA A 367 -4.69 30.45 15.45
N ASP A 368 -4.18 31.57 14.94
CA ASP A 368 -2.83 32.05 15.19
C ASP A 368 -2.54 32.30 16.68
#